data_17c90d0f040480501da33154f8d2563a
#
_entry.id   17c90d0f040480501da33154f8d2563a
#
_cell.length_a   1.000
_cell.length_b   1.000
_cell.length_c   1.000
_cell.angle_alpha   90.00
_cell.angle_beta   90.00
_cell.angle_gamma   90.00
#
_symmetry.space_group_name_H-M   'P 1'
#
loop_
_entity.id
_entity.type
_entity.pdbx_description
1 polymer ?
#
loop_
_entity_poly.entity_id
_entity_poly.type
_entity_poly.pdbx_seq_one_letter_code
_entity_poly.pdbx_strand_id
1 'polypeptide(L)'
;MAYRKIFNWSRTKSCYAKILYPKTYLEISNILKQNKEEKSFSFKASGGSYGDCFLNDKGTIVDLNNFNQILNLNKKNKTIVVQCGVKIQSLLNYLMPKGFYLNSIPGFNEATVGGCINSNVHGKDAHLEGVFGNNVLSLKVMNSLGEIFNIQKGNKNFSSAIGFYGLSFIILEAKLKIIKTNSTLLKVDTLKFSNYQRLFDLFKKYEKTKFPMMGAWINHFDNDGSGIFKAAKWHIKSKTKKIRF
;
A
#
# COMPACT_ATOMS: atom_id res chain seq x y z
N MET A 1 6.51 13.71 27.28
CA MET A 1 7.30 12.76 26.47
C MET A 1 8.47 13.49 25.82
N ALA A 2 9.64 12.83 25.70
CA ALA A 2 10.82 13.41 25.09
C ALA A 2 10.71 13.41 23.55
N TYR A 3 11.30 14.43 22.91
CA TYR A 3 11.48 14.45 21.46
C TYR A 3 12.49 13.39 21.05
N ARG A 4 12.23 12.73 19.91
CA ARG A 4 13.13 11.73 19.31
C ARG A 4 13.45 12.14 17.88
N LYS A 5 14.67 11.83 17.44
CA LYS A 5 15.06 12.01 16.04
C LYS A 5 14.45 10.89 15.20
N ILE A 6 13.74 11.25 14.13
CA ILE A 6 13.01 10.35 13.25
C ILE A 6 13.45 10.64 11.81
N PHE A 7 13.65 9.59 11.05
CA PHE A 7 14.04 9.66 9.65
C PHE A 7 12.92 9.16 8.74
N ASN A 8 12.84 9.71 7.54
CA ASN A 8 12.10 9.06 6.45
C ASN A 8 12.80 7.77 6.04
N TRP A 9 12.16 6.94 5.22
CA TRP A 9 12.70 5.64 4.81
C TRP A 9 14.05 5.75 4.10
N SER A 10 14.21 6.72 3.21
CA SER A 10 15.46 6.95 2.46
C SER A 10 16.59 7.58 3.30
N ARG A 11 16.31 7.99 4.54
CA ARG A 11 17.22 8.72 5.44
C ARG A 11 17.75 10.04 4.91
N THR A 12 17.11 10.61 3.90
CA THR A 12 17.47 11.91 3.32
C THR A 12 16.94 13.08 4.11
N LYS A 13 15.92 12.85 4.95
CA LYS A 13 15.28 13.84 5.82
C LYS A 13 15.10 13.29 7.22
N SER A 14 15.14 14.17 8.20
CA SER A 14 14.83 13.83 9.60
C SER A 14 14.16 14.99 10.31
N CYS A 15 13.47 14.72 11.41
CA CYS A 15 12.90 15.69 12.32
C CYS A 15 13.07 15.25 13.78
N TYR A 16 12.83 16.16 14.71
CA TYR A 16 12.67 15.86 16.13
C TYR A 16 11.21 16.00 16.51
N ALA A 17 10.53 14.90 16.88
CA ALA A 17 9.12 14.88 17.20
C ALA A 17 8.80 14.05 18.45
N LYS A 18 7.68 14.33 19.09
CA LYS A 18 7.07 13.44 20.06
C LYS A 18 6.39 12.30 19.30
N ILE A 19 6.44 11.05 19.83
CA ILE A 19 5.75 9.92 19.20
C ILE A 19 4.75 9.37 20.20
N LEU A 20 3.48 9.24 19.76
CA LEU A 20 2.39 8.62 20.49
C LEU A 20 2.01 7.28 19.83
N TYR A 21 1.72 6.27 20.66
CA TYR A 21 1.40 4.92 20.22
C TYR A 21 0.00 4.50 20.72
N PRO A 22 -1.08 5.08 20.18
CA PRO A 22 -2.43 4.73 20.62
C PRO A 22 -2.75 3.27 20.30
N LYS A 23 -3.57 2.64 21.18
CA LYS A 23 -4.02 1.26 21.06
C LYS A 23 -5.50 1.16 20.68
N THR A 24 -6.25 2.25 20.85
CA THR A 24 -7.68 2.32 20.55
C THR A 24 -8.01 3.57 19.73
N TYR A 25 -9.12 3.53 18.99
CA TYR A 25 -9.60 4.70 18.24
C TYR A 25 -10.01 5.84 19.17
N LEU A 26 -10.48 5.50 20.39
CA LEU A 26 -10.79 6.50 21.41
C LEU A 26 -9.55 7.25 21.84
N GLU A 27 -8.42 6.56 22.01
CA GLU A 27 -7.15 7.23 22.34
C GLU A 27 -6.72 8.19 21.22
N ILE A 28 -6.87 7.84 19.92
CA ILE A 28 -6.58 8.77 18.82
C ILE A 28 -7.50 9.99 18.93
N SER A 29 -8.80 9.78 19.14
CA SER A 29 -9.77 10.87 19.28
C SER A 29 -9.42 11.80 20.46
N ASN A 30 -9.04 11.22 21.60
CA ASN A 30 -8.63 11.98 22.79
C ASN A 30 -7.35 12.78 22.54
N ILE A 31 -6.35 12.20 21.85
CA ILE A 31 -5.12 12.90 21.45
C ILE A 31 -5.46 14.15 20.65
N LEU A 32 -6.35 14.04 19.65
CA LEU A 32 -6.75 15.17 18.83
C LEU A 32 -7.52 16.24 19.59
N LYS A 33 -8.40 15.84 20.52
CA LYS A 33 -9.24 16.75 21.30
C LYS A 33 -8.49 17.48 22.42
N GLN A 34 -7.58 16.80 23.09
CA GLN A 34 -6.87 17.32 24.26
C GLN A 34 -5.71 18.25 23.91
N ASN A 35 -5.15 18.10 22.71
CA ASN A 35 -3.97 18.86 22.31
C ASN A 35 -4.31 20.00 21.34
N LYS A 36 -5.34 20.77 21.61
CA LYS A 36 -5.73 21.95 20.82
C LYS A 36 -4.61 23.01 20.72
N GLU A 37 -3.70 23.04 21.68
CA GLU A 37 -2.54 23.94 21.73
C GLU A 37 -1.31 23.36 20.98
N GLU A 38 -1.27 22.07 20.70
CA GLU A 38 -0.21 21.48 19.88
C GLU A 38 -0.42 21.86 18.41
N LYS A 39 0.59 22.51 17.86
CA LYS A 39 0.54 23.19 16.54
C LYS A 39 0.33 22.25 15.37
N SER A 40 0.65 20.95 15.47
CA SER A 40 0.48 20.02 14.36
C SER A 40 0.57 18.55 14.77
N PHE A 41 -0.22 17.72 14.09
CA PHE A 41 -0.15 16.26 14.13
C PHE A 41 0.21 15.71 12.76
N SER A 42 1.00 14.64 12.74
CA SER A 42 1.14 13.78 11.57
C SER A 42 0.90 12.32 11.95
N PHE A 43 0.61 11.51 10.96
CA PHE A 43 0.28 10.09 11.15
C PHE A 43 1.27 9.23 10.41
N LYS A 44 1.78 8.21 11.09
CA LYS A 44 2.75 7.27 10.56
C LYS A 44 2.32 5.85 10.88
N ALA A 45 2.59 4.91 9.98
CA ALA A 45 2.61 3.48 10.29
C ALA A 45 4.01 2.92 10.02
N SER A 46 4.23 2.07 9.00
CA SER A 46 5.56 1.50 8.73
C SER A 46 6.64 2.51 8.34
N GLY A 47 6.26 3.73 7.97
CA GLY A 47 7.22 4.78 7.60
C GLY A 47 7.98 4.50 6.31
N GLY A 48 7.39 3.75 5.38
CA GLY A 48 8.01 3.35 4.11
C GLY A 48 8.04 4.43 3.02
N SER A 49 7.65 5.67 3.33
CA SER A 49 7.69 6.77 2.37
C SER A 49 9.12 7.25 2.12
N TYR A 50 9.49 7.42 0.84
CA TYR A 50 10.78 8.02 0.45
C TYR A 50 10.84 9.51 0.82
N GLY A 51 9.70 10.22 0.74
CA GLY A 51 9.57 11.62 1.10
C GLY A 51 9.39 11.83 2.61
N ASP A 52 9.06 13.05 2.97
CA ASP A 52 8.92 13.55 4.33
C ASP A 52 7.47 13.69 4.83
N CYS A 53 6.51 13.11 4.13
CA CYS A 53 5.07 13.30 4.35
C CYS A 53 4.55 13.00 5.76
N PHE A 54 5.28 12.21 6.58
CA PHE A 54 4.93 11.95 7.98
C PHE A 54 5.87 12.64 8.98
N LEU A 55 6.96 13.27 8.53
CA LEU A 55 7.86 14.01 9.40
C LEU A 55 7.20 15.29 9.90
N ASN A 56 7.34 15.60 11.18
CA ASN A 56 6.69 16.72 11.83
C ASN A 56 7.63 17.34 12.87
N ASP A 57 8.49 18.25 12.42
CA ASP A 57 9.53 18.82 13.29
C ASP A 57 8.90 19.62 14.43
N LYS A 58 9.33 19.35 15.65
CA LYS A 58 8.80 19.91 16.91
C LYS A 58 7.31 19.67 17.13
N GLY A 59 6.68 18.79 16.36
CA GLY A 59 5.28 18.40 16.50
C GLY A 59 5.12 17.00 17.09
N THR A 60 3.93 16.44 16.91
CA THR A 60 3.55 15.12 17.40
C THR A 60 3.25 14.18 16.23
N ILE A 61 3.90 13.01 16.23
CA ILE A 61 3.64 11.90 15.30
C ILE A 61 2.81 10.85 16.02
N VAL A 62 1.67 10.50 15.46
CA VAL A 62 0.82 9.41 15.97
C VAL A 62 1.12 8.15 15.16
N ASP A 63 1.69 7.14 15.82
CA ASP A 63 2.07 5.88 15.20
C ASP A 63 0.88 4.90 15.20
N LEU A 64 0.43 4.50 14.01
CA LEU A 64 -0.75 3.66 13.78
C LEU A 64 -0.42 2.17 13.61
N ASN A 65 0.80 1.73 13.87
CA ASN A 65 1.20 0.32 13.71
C ASN A 65 0.41 -0.66 14.59
N ASN A 66 -0.13 -0.19 15.72
CA ASN A 66 -0.97 -1.03 16.60
C ASN A 66 -2.30 -1.44 15.97
N PHE A 67 -2.77 -0.72 14.94
CA PHE A 67 -4.03 -1.01 14.23
C PHE A 67 -3.77 -1.96 13.07
N ASN A 68 -3.41 -3.21 13.38
CA ASN A 68 -2.90 -4.20 12.41
C ASN A 68 -3.74 -5.48 12.30
N GLN A 69 -5.03 -5.41 12.64
CA GLN A 69 -5.92 -6.55 12.60
C GLN A 69 -6.63 -6.70 11.24
N ILE A 70 -6.75 -7.96 10.80
CA ILE A 70 -7.64 -8.36 9.71
C ILE A 70 -9.00 -8.67 10.35
N LEU A 71 -10.01 -7.84 10.03
CA LEU A 71 -11.29 -7.85 10.76
C LEU A 71 -12.29 -8.83 10.17
N ASN A 72 -12.41 -8.87 8.82
CA ASN A 72 -13.41 -9.73 8.17
C ASN A 72 -12.99 -10.10 6.74
N LEU A 73 -13.14 -11.37 6.37
CA LEU A 73 -12.99 -11.88 5.00
C LEU A 73 -14.33 -12.40 4.50
N ASN A 74 -14.93 -11.73 3.52
CA ASN A 74 -16.12 -12.22 2.82
C ASN A 74 -15.72 -12.88 1.49
N LYS A 75 -15.61 -14.22 1.50
CA LYS A 75 -15.21 -15.01 0.32
C LYS A 75 -16.24 -14.94 -0.81
N LYS A 76 -17.54 -14.87 -0.48
CA LYS A 76 -18.64 -14.79 -1.47
C LYS A 76 -18.58 -13.49 -2.25
N ASN A 77 -18.44 -12.37 -1.55
CA ASN A 77 -18.39 -11.03 -2.15
C ASN A 77 -16.98 -10.62 -2.57
N LYS A 78 -15.97 -11.46 -2.30
CA LYS A 78 -14.54 -11.18 -2.60
C LYS A 78 -14.10 -9.84 -2.01
N THR A 79 -14.36 -9.65 -0.72
CA THR A 79 -13.96 -8.44 0.01
C THR A 79 -13.29 -8.78 1.32
N ILE A 80 -12.39 -7.90 1.77
CA ILE A 80 -11.74 -7.99 3.07
C ILE A 80 -11.82 -6.64 3.78
N VAL A 81 -12.01 -6.68 5.09
CA VAL A 81 -11.95 -5.49 5.96
C VAL A 81 -10.74 -5.61 6.85
N VAL A 82 -9.91 -4.58 6.85
CA VAL A 82 -8.65 -4.54 7.60
C VAL A 82 -8.43 -3.18 8.25
N GLN A 83 -7.69 -3.15 9.34
CA GLN A 83 -7.20 -1.92 9.95
C GLN A 83 -6.05 -1.31 9.14
N CYS A 84 -5.85 0.01 9.26
CA CYS A 84 -4.92 0.79 8.44
C CYS A 84 -3.45 0.39 8.57
N GLY A 85 -3.02 -0.13 9.73
CA GLY A 85 -1.66 -0.56 10.01
C GLY A 85 -1.34 -1.99 9.56
N VAL A 86 -2.30 -2.72 8.95
CA VAL A 86 -2.02 -4.04 8.38
C VAL A 86 -1.01 -3.90 7.25
N LYS A 87 0.13 -4.60 7.34
CA LYS A 87 1.15 -4.63 6.29
C LYS A 87 0.69 -5.45 5.10
N ILE A 88 1.06 -5.05 3.90
CA ILE A 88 0.75 -5.78 2.65
C ILE A 88 1.26 -7.21 2.73
N GLN A 89 2.46 -7.46 3.27
CA GLN A 89 2.99 -8.82 3.47
C GLN A 89 2.07 -9.67 4.35
N SER A 90 1.60 -9.14 5.48
CA SER A 90 0.69 -9.85 6.39
C SER A 90 -0.65 -10.15 5.72
N LEU A 91 -1.16 -9.19 4.94
CA LEU A 91 -2.39 -9.35 4.19
C LEU A 91 -2.27 -10.45 3.11
N LEU A 92 -1.18 -10.48 2.36
CA LEU A 92 -0.91 -11.52 1.36
C LEU A 92 -0.74 -12.90 2.00
N ASN A 93 0.01 -12.99 3.11
CA ASN A 93 0.18 -14.23 3.87
C ASN A 93 -1.16 -14.80 4.37
N TYR A 94 -2.12 -13.91 4.67
CA TYR A 94 -3.47 -14.32 5.07
C TYR A 94 -4.35 -14.73 3.88
N LEU A 95 -4.28 -14.01 2.75
CA LEU A 95 -5.16 -14.18 1.59
C LEU A 95 -4.75 -15.34 0.68
N MET A 96 -3.45 -15.45 0.36
CA MET A 96 -2.97 -16.40 -0.66
C MET A 96 -3.23 -17.87 -0.32
N PRO A 97 -3.06 -18.35 0.92
CA PRO A 97 -3.42 -19.73 1.29
C PRO A 97 -4.93 -20.00 1.16
N LYS A 98 -5.76 -18.93 1.17
CA LYS A 98 -7.22 -19.01 1.03
C LYS A 98 -7.70 -18.85 -0.42
N GLY A 99 -6.76 -18.76 -1.38
CA GLY A 99 -7.04 -18.61 -2.82
C GLY A 99 -7.46 -17.21 -3.24
N PHE A 100 -6.98 -16.18 -2.52
CA PHE A 100 -7.26 -14.78 -2.84
C PHE A 100 -5.97 -13.95 -2.96
N TYR A 101 -6.07 -12.84 -3.68
CA TYR A 101 -4.99 -11.87 -3.91
C TYR A 101 -5.56 -10.45 -3.95
N LEU A 102 -4.71 -9.46 -3.73
CA LEU A 102 -5.00 -8.04 -3.85
C LEU A 102 -4.17 -7.44 -4.99
N ASN A 103 -4.81 -6.77 -5.94
CA ASN A 103 -4.14 -6.07 -7.05
C ASN A 103 -3.55 -4.73 -6.61
N SER A 104 -2.75 -4.13 -7.48
CA SER A 104 -2.14 -2.80 -7.33
C SER A 104 -1.28 -2.64 -6.07
N ILE A 105 -0.67 -3.73 -5.61
CA ILE A 105 0.20 -3.70 -4.43
C ILE A 105 1.58 -3.11 -4.77
N PRO A 106 2.19 -2.31 -3.87
CA PRO A 106 3.50 -1.73 -4.09
C PRO A 106 4.60 -2.80 -4.09
N GLY A 107 5.76 -2.46 -4.63
CA GLY A 107 6.94 -3.34 -4.58
C GLY A 107 7.54 -3.51 -3.17
N PHE A 108 7.15 -2.68 -2.22
CA PHE A 108 7.58 -2.71 -0.82
C PHE A 108 6.49 -3.31 0.07
N ASN A 109 6.62 -4.60 0.40
CA ASN A 109 5.60 -5.36 1.10
C ASN A 109 5.41 -4.97 2.59
N GLU A 110 6.35 -4.22 3.17
CA GLU A 110 6.22 -3.67 4.53
C GLU A 110 5.34 -2.41 4.59
N ALA A 111 4.94 -1.86 3.44
CA ALA A 111 3.95 -0.79 3.39
C ALA A 111 2.64 -1.26 4.03
N THR A 112 1.94 -0.34 4.72
CA THR A 112 0.64 -0.65 5.34
C THR A 112 -0.51 -0.27 4.42
N VAL A 113 -1.67 -0.89 4.62
CA VAL A 113 -2.90 -0.59 3.86
C VAL A 113 -3.23 0.90 3.92
N GLY A 114 -3.19 1.52 5.10
CA GLY A 114 -3.43 2.97 5.24
C GLY A 114 -2.41 3.82 4.48
N GLY A 115 -1.13 3.43 4.52
CA GLY A 115 -0.08 4.10 3.73
C GLY A 115 -0.30 3.96 2.23
N CYS A 116 -0.68 2.77 1.76
CA CYS A 116 -1.00 2.52 0.35
C CYS A 116 -2.18 3.35 -0.14
N ILE A 117 -3.21 3.53 0.68
CA ILE A 117 -4.38 4.36 0.36
C ILE A 117 -3.99 5.85 0.34
N ASN A 118 -3.30 6.32 1.38
CA ASN A 118 -2.91 7.71 1.52
C ASN A 118 -1.96 8.20 0.41
N SER A 119 -1.10 7.31 -0.10
CA SER A 119 -0.20 7.63 -1.23
C SER A 119 -0.78 7.21 -2.58
N ASN A 120 -1.96 6.56 -2.58
CA ASN A 120 -2.60 5.98 -3.75
C ASN A 120 -1.59 5.23 -4.64
N VAL A 121 -0.84 4.34 -4.04
CA VAL A 121 0.28 3.62 -4.68
C VAL A 121 -0.18 2.78 -5.87
N HIS A 122 0.74 2.42 -6.73
CA HIS A 122 0.50 1.48 -7.83
C HIS A 122 1.39 0.24 -7.71
N GLY A 123 0.98 -0.83 -8.41
CA GLY A 123 1.73 -2.07 -8.55
C GLY A 123 2.39 -2.23 -9.91
N LYS A 124 2.95 -3.41 -10.16
CA LYS A 124 3.47 -3.80 -11.48
C LYS A 124 2.38 -4.11 -12.50
N ASP A 125 1.13 -4.16 -12.04
CA ASP A 125 -0.11 -4.38 -12.77
C ASP A 125 -0.88 -3.08 -13.09
N ALA A 126 -0.26 -1.92 -12.84
CA ALA A 126 -0.91 -0.61 -12.93
C ALA A 126 -1.53 -0.30 -14.30
N HIS A 127 -0.96 -0.81 -15.38
CA HIS A 127 -1.50 -0.63 -16.75
C HIS A 127 -2.85 -1.32 -16.96
N LEU A 128 -3.20 -2.33 -16.14
CA LEU A 128 -4.49 -3.01 -16.18
C LEU A 128 -5.40 -2.66 -15.00
N GLU A 129 -4.83 -2.63 -13.80
CA GLU A 129 -5.57 -2.52 -12.56
C GLU A 129 -5.58 -1.09 -11.98
N GLY A 130 -4.71 -0.21 -12.51
CA GLY A 130 -4.55 1.16 -12.05
C GLY A 130 -3.87 1.24 -10.68
N VAL A 131 -4.42 2.05 -9.79
CA VAL A 131 -3.84 2.38 -8.48
C VAL A 131 -4.56 1.68 -7.34
N PHE A 132 -3.95 1.67 -6.14
CA PHE A 132 -4.47 0.98 -4.96
C PHE A 132 -5.90 1.41 -4.59
N GLY A 133 -6.21 2.69 -4.74
CA GLY A 133 -7.54 3.26 -4.49
C GLY A 133 -8.66 2.61 -5.30
N ASN A 134 -8.36 2.01 -6.46
CA ASN A 134 -9.35 1.29 -7.26
C ASN A 134 -9.92 0.06 -6.53
N ASN A 135 -9.16 -0.52 -5.60
CA ASN A 135 -9.59 -1.65 -4.78
C ASN A 135 -10.37 -1.24 -3.54
N VAL A 136 -10.37 0.04 -3.17
CA VAL A 136 -11.06 0.53 -1.97
C VAL A 136 -12.56 0.67 -2.25
N LEU A 137 -13.37 0.01 -1.42
CA LEU A 137 -14.85 0.04 -1.51
C LEU A 137 -15.46 0.97 -0.47
N SER A 138 -14.92 0.99 0.74
CA SER A 138 -15.30 1.91 1.81
C SER A 138 -14.16 2.07 2.80
N LEU A 139 -14.21 3.17 3.54
CA LEU A 139 -13.25 3.53 4.59
C LEU A 139 -14.01 3.88 5.86
N LYS A 140 -13.48 3.46 7.02
CA LYS A 140 -13.77 4.07 8.31
C LYS A 140 -12.67 5.09 8.56
N VAL A 141 -13.05 6.32 8.78
CA VAL A 141 -12.12 7.44 8.93
C VAL A 141 -12.40 8.24 10.19
N MET A 142 -11.42 9.03 10.61
CA MET A 142 -11.56 10.02 11.68
C MET A 142 -11.17 11.39 11.12
N ASN A 143 -11.95 12.43 11.44
CA ASN A 143 -11.61 13.81 11.11
C ASN A 143 -10.70 14.44 12.17
N SER A 144 -10.29 15.69 11.96
CA SER A 144 -9.44 16.45 12.90
C SER A 144 -10.11 16.73 14.25
N LEU A 145 -11.45 16.63 14.33
CA LEU A 145 -12.21 16.76 15.59
C LEU A 145 -12.28 15.46 16.39
N GLY A 146 -11.70 14.36 15.88
CA GLY A 146 -11.74 13.03 16.49
C GLY A 146 -13.09 12.32 16.31
N GLU A 147 -13.91 12.74 15.35
CA GLU A 147 -15.19 12.11 15.03
C GLU A 147 -14.97 11.00 14.00
N ILE A 148 -15.60 9.85 14.21
CA ILE A 148 -15.47 8.66 13.36
C ILE A 148 -16.71 8.52 12.49
N PHE A 149 -16.51 8.27 11.19
CA PHE A 149 -17.58 7.99 10.24
C PHE A 149 -17.12 7.09 9.10
N ASN A 150 -18.07 6.59 8.32
CA ASN A 150 -17.82 5.73 7.18
C ASN A 150 -17.99 6.50 5.87
N ILE A 151 -17.06 6.31 4.94
CA ILE A 151 -17.12 6.87 3.59
C ILE A 151 -17.16 5.69 2.61
N GLN A 152 -18.14 5.69 1.70
CA GLN A 152 -18.27 4.67 0.67
C GLN A 152 -17.84 5.22 -0.70
N LYS A 153 -17.39 4.34 -1.56
CA LYS A 153 -17.09 4.68 -2.96
C LYS A 153 -18.33 5.31 -3.60
N GLY A 154 -18.15 6.44 -4.28
CA GLY A 154 -19.25 7.26 -4.82
C GLY A 154 -19.68 8.42 -3.91
N ASN A 155 -19.29 8.46 -2.64
CA ASN A 155 -19.47 9.65 -1.80
C ASN A 155 -18.49 10.76 -2.24
N LYS A 156 -18.93 12.02 -2.19
CA LYS A 156 -18.11 13.19 -2.56
C LYS A 156 -16.79 13.31 -1.80
N ASN A 157 -16.74 12.83 -0.56
CA ASN A 157 -15.53 12.87 0.28
C ASN A 157 -14.61 11.65 0.04
N PHE A 158 -15.00 10.68 -0.78
CA PHE A 158 -14.21 9.46 -0.97
C PHE A 158 -12.88 9.74 -1.66
N SER A 159 -12.90 10.57 -2.71
CA SER A 159 -11.68 10.98 -3.42
C SER A 159 -10.70 11.74 -2.52
N SER A 160 -11.22 12.57 -1.60
CA SER A 160 -10.38 13.32 -0.65
C SER A 160 -9.73 12.44 0.44
N ALA A 161 -10.16 11.19 0.59
CA ALA A 161 -9.55 10.23 1.52
C ALA A 161 -8.46 9.38 0.86
N ILE A 162 -8.28 9.45 -0.46
CA ILE A 162 -7.33 8.62 -1.23
C ILE A 162 -6.31 9.52 -1.93
N GLY A 163 -5.01 9.29 -1.69
CA GLY A 163 -3.94 10.05 -2.31
C GLY A 163 -3.66 11.42 -1.67
N PHE A 164 -4.24 11.71 -0.52
CA PHE A 164 -4.10 13.00 0.18
C PHE A 164 -3.14 12.96 1.38
N TYR A 165 -2.35 11.90 1.52
CA TYR A 165 -1.32 11.75 2.57
C TYR A 165 -1.83 11.96 4.00
N GLY A 166 -3.13 11.71 4.25
CA GLY A 166 -3.75 11.87 5.56
C GLY A 166 -4.14 13.31 5.93
N LEU A 167 -4.08 14.25 4.98
CA LEU A 167 -4.41 15.66 5.23
C LEU A 167 -5.91 15.90 5.47
N SER A 168 -6.77 15.09 4.85
CA SER A 168 -8.23 15.23 5.00
C SER A 168 -8.79 14.37 6.12
N PHE A 169 -8.30 13.13 6.23
CA PHE A 169 -8.83 12.14 7.17
C PHE A 169 -7.75 11.17 7.62
N ILE A 170 -7.87 10.70 8.86
CA ILE A 170 -7.11 9.56 9.38
C ILE A 170 -7.86 8.30 8.99
N ILE A 171 -7.25 7.42 8.19
CA ILE A 171 -7.83 6.15 7.82
C ILE A 171 -7.66 5.19 8.99
N LEU A 172 -8.76 4.62 9.49
CA LEU A 172 -8.79 3.64 10.58
C LEU A 172 -8.93 2.22 10.05
N GLU A 173 -9.89 2.01 9.14
CA GLU A 173 -10.17 0.71 8.50
C GLU A 173 -10.47 0.90 7.02
N ALA A 174 -10.18 -0.12 6.23
CA ALA A 174 -10.51 -0.16 4.81
C ALA A 174 -11.22 -1.48 4.45
N LYS A 175 -12.30 -1.39 3.67
CA LYS A 175 -12.89 -2.51 2.95
C LYS A 175 -12.34 -2.53 1.55
N LEU A 176 -11.65 -3.62 1.21
CA LEU A 176 -10.95 -3.79 -0.06
C LEU A 176 -11.61 -4.89 -0.90
N LYS A 177 -11.66 -4.66 -2.22
CA LYS A 177 -11.94 -5.70 -3.21
C LYS A 177 -10.71 -6.60 -3.33
N ILE A 178 -10.91 -7.92 -3.37
CA ILE A 178 -9.89 -8.93 -3.62
C ILE A 178 -10.29 -9.81 -4.80
N ILE A 179 -9.33 -10.46 -5.43
CA ILE A 179 -9.56 -11.36 -6.56
C ILE A 179 -9.27 -12.80 -6.16
N LYS A 180 -9.86 -13.76 -6.86
CA LYS A 180 -9.48 -15.18 -6.75
C LYS A 180 -8.16 -15.41 -7.45
N THR A 181 -7.30 -16.24 -6.86
CA THR A 181 -6.12 -16.78 -7.51
C THR A 181 -6.07 -18.29 -7.33
N ASN A 182 -5.66 -19.01 -8.39
CA ASN A 182 -5.51 -20.47 -8.36
C ASN A 182 -4.04 -20.88 -8.13
N SER A 183 -3.16 -19.91 -7.95
CA SER A 183 -1.73 -20.17 -7.76
C SER A 183 -1.11 -19.14 -6.82
N THR A 184 -0.09 -19.58 -6.10
CA THR A 184 0.82 -18.72 -5.33
C THR A 184 2.16 -18.50 -6.06
N LEU A 185 2.31 -19.08 -7.26
CA LEU A 185 3.52 -18.99 -8.07
C LEU A 185 3.30 -18.11 -9.29
N LEU A 186 4.34 -17.42 -9.69
CA LEU A 186 4.39 -16.63 -10.92
C LEU A 186 5.31 -17.30 -11.95
N LYS A 187 4.88 -17.34 -13.21
CA LYS A 187 5.78 -17.52 -14.34
C LYS A 187 6.32 -16.16 -14.72
N VAL A 188 7.65 -16.01 -14.76
CA VAL A 188 8.33 -14.73 -15.04
C VAL A 188 9.18 -14.89 -16.29
N ASP A 189 8.95 -14.06 -17.30
CA ASP A 189 9.84 -13.87 -18.42
C ASP A 189 10.83 -12.76 -18.08
N THR A 190 12.13 -13.01 -18.30
CA THR A 190 13.20 -12.05 -18.02
C THR A 190 13.99 -11.82 -19.31
N LEU A 191 14.04 -10.58 -19.78
CA LEU A 191 14.67 -10.19 -21.03
C LEU A 191 15.65 -9.03 -20.80
N LYS A 192 16.83 -9.10 -21.43
CA LYS A 192 17.75 -7.96 -21.49
C LYS A 192 17.31 -7.00 -22.60
N PHE A 193 17.54 -5.73 -22.41
CA PHE A 193 17.41 -4.69 -23.43
C PHE A 193 18.65 -3.79 -23.43
N SER A 194 18.99 -3.25 -24.61
CA SER A 194 20.22 -2.47 -24.83
C SER A 194 20.00 -0.97 -24.76
N ASN A 195 18.75 -0.50 -24.91
CA ASN A 195 18.43 0.92 -24.93
C ASN A 195 16.93 1.16 -24.62
N TYR A 196 16.56 2.42 -24.42
CA TYR A 196 15.18 2.83 -24.12
C TYR A 196 14.19 2.43 -25.21
N GLN A 197 14.57 2.53 -26.50
CA GLN A 197 13.65 2.14 -27.59
C GLN A 197 13.27 0.67 -27.48
N ARG A 198 14.25 -0.20 -27.24
CA ARG A 198 14.00 -1.63 -27.02
C ARG A 198 13.16 -1.91 -25.80
N LEU A 199 13.34 -1.14 -24.72
CA LEU A 199 12.49 -1.25 -23.53
C LEU A 199 11.03 -0.91 -23.86
N PHE A 200 10.77 0.17 -24.59
CA PHE A 200 9.41 0.54 -24.99
C PHE A 200 8.75 -0.51 -25.90
N ASP A 201 9.51 -1.10 -26.81
CA ASP A 201 9.02 -2.19 -27.67
C ASP A 201 8.62 -3.43 -26.83
N LEU A 202 9.38 -3.76 -25.79
CA LEU A 202 9.04 -4.82 -24.87
C LEU A 202 7.75 -4.53 -24.11
N PHE A 203 7.57 -3.33 -23.57
CA PHE A 203 6.32 -2.95 -22.91
C PHE A 203 5.14 -3.07 -23.88
N LYS A 204 5.20 -2.49 -25.09
CA LYS A 204 4.15 -2.58 -26.12
C LYS A 204 3.82 -4.03 -26.51
N LYS A 205 4.86 -4.89 -26.60
CA LYS A 205 4.69 -6.31 -26.90
C LYS A 205 3.94 -7.03 -25.78
N TYR A 206 4.36 -6.82 -24.53
CA TYR A 206 3.81 -7.55 -23.38
C TYR A 206 2.46 -7.01 -22.91
N GLU A 207 2.16 -5.74 -23.10
CA GLU A 207 0.84 -5.14 -22.83
C GLU A 207 -0.29 -5.88 -23.55
N LYS A 208 -0.02 -6.38 -24.79
CA LYS A 208 -0.97 -7.16 -25.60
C LYS A 208 -1.04 -8.63 -25.21
N THR A 209 -0.30 -9.06 -24.19
CA THR A 209 -0.20 -10.45 -23.76
C THR A 209 -0.99 -10.71 -22.46
N LYS A 210 -1.01 -11.99 -22.02
CA LYS A 210 -1.62 -12.40 -20.74
C LYS A 210 -0.65 -12.26 -19.55
N PHE A 211 0.28 -11.30 -19.60
CA PHE A 211 1.20 -10.99 -18.50
C PHE A 211 0.75 -9.71 -17.79
N PRO A 212 -0.02 -9.83 -16.69
CA PRO A 212 -0.60 -8.66 -16.02
C PRO A 212 0.42 -7.81 -15.26
N MET A 213 1.61 -8.32 -15.01
CA MET A 213 2.62 -7.61 -14.21
C MET A 213 3.85 -7.37 -15.07
N MET A 214 4.31 -6.12 -15.13
CA MET A 214 5.50 -5.73 -15.88
C MET A 214 6.36 -4.74 -15.08
N GLY A 215 7.67 -4.77 -15.31
CA GLY A 215 8.61 -3.81 -14.74
C GLY A 215 9.99 -3.96 -15.35
N ALA A 216 10.80 -2.93 -15.19
CA ALA A 216 12.19 -2.95 -15.66
C ALA A 216 13.13 -2.35 -14.62
N TRP A 217 14.38 -2.82 -14.61
CA TRP A 217 15.51 -2.15 -14.01
C TRP A 217 16.34 -1.56 -15.14
N ILE A 218 16.63 -0.26 -15.05
CA ILE A 218 17.43 0.50 -16.01
C ILE A 218 18.78 0.76 -15.37
N ASN A 219 19.85 0.51 -16.12
CA ASN A 219 21.20 0.86 -15.73
C ASN A 219 21.41 2.37 -15.95
N HIS A 220 21.40 3.15 -14.88
CA HIS A 220 21.59 4.60 -14.95
C HIS A 220 23.05 5.05 -15.23
N PHE A 221 24.00 4.12 -15.24
CA PHE A 221 25.39 4.39 -15.61
C PHE A 221 25.65 4.18 -17.11
N ASP A 222 24.65 3.74 -17.86
CA ASP A 222 24.67 3.54 -19.29
C ASP A 222 23.84 4.63 -19.97
N ASN A 223 24.47 5.42 -20.84
CA ASN A 223 23.82 6.54 -21.54
C ASN A 223 22.63 6.07 -22.42
N ASP A 224 22.70 4.87 -22.98
CA ASP A 224 21.66 4.31 -23.80
C ASP A 224 20.49 3.71 -22.98
N GLY A 225 20.69 3.55 -21.66
CA GLY A 225 19.67 3.06 -20.74
C GLY A 225 19.41 1.56 -20.89
N SER A 226 20.46 0.73 -20.96
CA SER A 226 20.34 -0.73 -20.95
C SER A 226 19.75 -1.28 -19.65
N GLY A 227 19.28 -2.54 -19.64
CA GLY A 227 18.73 -3.09 -18.42
C GLY A 227 18.06 -4.45 -18.58
N ILE A 228 17.18 -4.73 -17.60
CA ILE A 228 16.44 -5.99 -17.51
C ILE A 228 14.94 -5.69 -17.40
N PHE A 229 14.19 -6.18 -18.36
CA PHE A 229 12.72 -6.19 -18.37
C PHE A 229 12.21 -7.50 -17.79
N LYS A 230 11.16 -7.45 -16.96
CA LYS A 230 10.45 -8.62 -16.45
C LYS A 230 8.96 -8.46 -16.67
N ALA A 231 8.34 -9.55 -17.17
CA ALA A 231 6.89 -9.68 -17.21
C ALA A 231 6.49 -10.96 -16.46
N ALA A 232 5.40 -10.88 -15.68
CA ALA A 232 4.97 -11.99 -14.86
C ALA A 232 3.47 -12.26 -15.01
N LYS A 233 3.10 -13.53 -14.92
CA LYS A 233 1.70 -14.00 -14.85
C LYS A 233 1.55 -15.13 -13.85
N TRP A 234 0.34 -15.36 -13.39
CA TRP A 234 0.05 -16.49 -12.51
C TRP A 234 0.38 -17.81 -13.19
N HIS A 235 1.17 -18.64 -12.52
CA HIS A 235 1.48 -19.99 -12.98
C HIS A 235 0.30 -20.91 -12.66
N ILE A 236 -0.44 -21.32 -13.69
CA ILE A 236 -1.49 -22.33 -13.54
C ILE A 236 -0.79 -23.68 -13.38
N LYS A 237 -0.85 -24.28 -12.18
CA LYS A 237 -0.43 -25.68 -12.01
C LYS A 237 -1.26 -26.53 -12.97
N SER A 238 -0.66 -27.07 -14.03
CA SER A 238 -1.24 -28.22 -14.70
C SER A 238 -1.49 -29.28 -13.63
N LYS A 239 -2.55 -30.08 -13.75
CA LYS A 239 -2.80 -31.24 -12.89
C LYS A 239 -1.64 -32.24 -13.10
N THR A 240 -0.48 -31.96 -12.58
CA THR A 240 0.66 -32.88 -12.59
C THR A 240 0.40 -33.94 -11.55
N LYS A 241 0.44 -35.21 -12.01
CA LYS A 241 0.44 -36.43 -11.22
C LYS A 241 1.18 -36.20 -9.90
N LYS A 242 0.57 -36.66 -8.79
CA LYS A 242 1.25 -36.81 -7.49
C LYS A 242 2.56 -37.53 -7.70
N ILE A 243 3.68 -36.82 -7.62
CA ILE A 243 4.97 -37.49 -7.40
C ILE A 243 4.89 -37.92 -5.94
N ARG A 244 4.72 -39.22 -5.73
CA ARG A 244 4.95 -39.86 -4.43
C ARG A 244 6.48 -40.00 -4.30
N PHE A 245 7.05 -39.33 -3.31
CA PHE A 245 8.35 -39.68 -2.77
C PHE A 245 8.15 -40.76 -1.71
#